data_f8f81c8c538a50b24871996b6671d2de
#
_entry.id   f8f81c8c538a50b24871996b6671d2de
#
_cell.length_a   1.000
_cell.length_b   1.000
_cell.length_c   1.000
_cell.angle_alpha   90.00
_cell.angle_beta   90.00
_cell.angle_gamma   90.00
#
_symmetry.space_group_name_H-M   'P 1'
#
loop_
_entity.id
_entity.type
_entity.pdbx_description
1 polymer ?
#
loop_
_entity_poly.entity_id
_entity_poly.type
_entity_poly.pdbx_seq_one_letter_code
_entity_poly.pdbx_strand_id
1 'polypeptide(L)'
;MSEARTGGGAFHLTEELRDSPFMRACRREPAPHTPVWLMRQAGRYMKEYRDVRAKHSFLEMCKKPEVASEVTVYAAHRLNVDAAIIFADILLIVEPMGLELEFARGEGPAIHNPVRSAQDVDRVREVEDVSALDYVYEAVRITRRELRPGLPLIGFCGAPFTLASYICEGGGSKNYVHTKRLMYTDAGAWHALMSKTARALSRYLNAQVEAGAQAVQIFDSWVGALSPDDYREFVLPHTREVIRNVTPGVPVIHFGTGTAALLELMKEAGGDVIGLDWRVRLDEAWARLGDVAVQGNFDSVALFTNPEVVRARARQVLEQAAGRPGHIFNLGHGILPETPVENVVALVEAVHELSRRR
;
A
#
# COMPACT_ATOMS: atom_id res chain seq x y z
N MET A 1 -7.91 -31.36 -27.31
CA MET A 1 -8.62 -30.08 -27.46
C MET A 1 -8.99 -29.64 -26.03
N SER A 2 -8.16 -28.78 -25.43
CA SER A 2 -8.37 -28.24 -24.10
C SER A 2 -8.80 -26.80 -24.28
N GLU A 3 -10.02 -26.50 -23.88
CA GLU A 3 -10.60 -25.16 -23.94
C GLU A 3 -9.84 -24.25 -22.97
N ALA A 4 -9.19 -23.24 -23.50
CA ALA A 4 -8.61 -22.14 -22.73
C ALA A 4 -9.74 -21.40 -22.03
N ARG A 5 -9.77 -21.42 -20.70
CA ARG A 5 -10.63 -20.57 -19.86
C ARG A 5 -10.19 -19.12 -20.00
N THR A 6 -10.80 -18.40 -20.93
CA THR A 6 -10.82 -16.93 -20.95
C THR A 6 -11.87 -16.45 -19.94
N GLY A 7 -11.51 -16.41 -18.68
CA GLY A 7 -12.39 -15.96 -17.58
C GLY A 7 -11.95 -14.61 -17.04
N GLY A 8 -11.93 -13.56 -17.86
CA GLY A 8 -11.88 -12.19 -17.38
C GLY A 8 -13.28 -11.73 -16.97
N GLY A 9 -13.77 -12.10 -15.79
CA GLY A 9 -14.99 -11.53 -15.22
C GLY A 9 -14.79 -10.03 -14.98
N ALA A 10 -15.74 -9.21 -15.43
CA ALA A 10 -15.72 -7.78 -15.13
C ALA A 10 -15.72 -7.58 -13.60
N PHE A 11 -14.93 -6.62 -13.10
CA PHE A 11 -14.91 -6.25 -11.69
C PHE A 11 -16.28 -5.72 -11.28
N HIS A 12 -16.95 -6.46 -10.37
CA HIS A 12 -18.28 -6.14 -9.91
C HIS A 12 -18.29 -5.80 -8.43
N LEU A 13 -18.91 -4.66 -8.10
CA LEU A 13 -19.15 -4.23 -6.73
C LEU A 13 -20.64 -4.31 -6.42
N THR A 14 -20.98 -4.72 -5.18
CA THR A 14 -22.32 -4.48 -4.65
C THR A 14 -22.59 -2.98 -4.60
N GLU A 15 -23.84 -2.58 -4.60
CA GLU A 15 -24.23 -1.16 -4.52
C GLU A 15 -23.65 -0.50 -3.26
N GLU A 16 -23.72 -1.17 -2.12
CA GLU A 16 -23.20 -0.69 -0.84
C GLU A 16 -21.69 -0.43 -0.89
N LEU A 17 -20.92 -1.30 -1.52
CA LEU A 17 -19.47 -1.12 -1.69
C LEU A 17 -19.18 0.01 -2.67
N ARG A 18 -19.84 0.01 -3.85
CA ARG A 18 -19.68 1.02 -4.88
C ARG A 18 -19.94 2.42 -4.35
N ASP A 19 -20.98 2.58 -3.52
CA ASP A 19 -21.44 3.87 -3.00
C ASP A 19 -20.81 4.24 -1.65
N SER A 20 -19.88 3.40 -1.13
CA SER A 20 -19.14 3.72 0.07
C SER A 20 -18.32 5.01 -0.07
N PRO A 21 -18.11 5.78 1.01
CA PRO A 21 -17.34 7.03 0.98
C PRO A 21 -15.96 6.87 0.34
N PHE A 22 -15.27 5.77 0.65
CA PHE A 22 -13.95 5.47 0.12
C PHE A 22 -13.97 5.25 -1.40
N MET A 23 -14.87 4.41 -1.91
CA MET A 23 -14.94 4.12 -3.34
C MET A 23 -15.41 5.34 -4.15
N ARG A 24 -16.31 6.16 -3.60
CA ARG A 24 -16.67 7.45 -4.18
C ARG A 24 -15.47 8.41 -4.28
N ALA A 25 -14.68 8.50 -3.21
CA ALA A 25 -13.48 9.34 -3.21
C ALA A 25 -12.44 8.86 -4.25
N CYS A 26 -12.23 7.55 -4.41
CA CYS A 26 -11.38 7.02 -5.48
C CYS A 26 -11.82 7.48 -6.87
N ARG A 27 -13.13 7.61 -7.11
CA ARG A 27 -13.72 8.10 -8.36
C ARG A 27 -13.90 9.63 -8.42
N ARG A 28 -13.44 10.36 -7.38
CA ARG A 28 -13.62 11.82 -7.24
C ARG A 28 -15.08 12.25 -7.23
N GLU A 29 -15.94 11.42 -6.70
CA GLU A 29 -17.35 11.69 -6.49
C GLU A 29 -17.60 12.30 -5.10
N PRO A 30 -18.63 13.12 -4.92
CA PRO A 30 -19.01 13.61 -3.60
C PRO A 30 -19.34 12.46 -2.65
N ALA A 31 -18.81 12.53 -1.43
CA ALA A 31 -19.10 11.60 -0.35
C ALA A 31 -19.69 12.36 0.87
N PRO A 32 -20.43 11.71 1.77
CA PRO A 32 -21.07 12.36 2.93
C PRO A 32 -20.04 12.94 3.92
N HIS A 33 -18.84 12.42 3.94
CA HIS A 33 -17.67 12.90 4.68
C HIS A 33 -16.40 12.48 3.94
N THR A 34 -15.26 13.03 4.31
CA THR A 34 -13.95 12.57 3.82
C THR A 34 -13.67 11.18 4.38
N PRO A 35 -13.54 10.14 3.54
CA PRO A 35 -13.23 8.80 4.03
C PRO A 35 -11.85 8.74 4.65
N VAL A 36 -11.70 7.94 5.70
CA VAL A 36 -10.44 7.73 6.40
C VAL A 36 -10.12 6.24 6.56
N TRP A 37 -8.90 5.88 6.24
CA TRP A 37 -8.26 4.64 6.65
C TRP A 37 -6.79 4.92 6.96
N LEU A 38 -6.10 4.04 7.65
CA LEU A 38 -4.78 4.36 8.17
C LEU A 38 -3.77 3.26 7.83
N MET A 39 -2.64 3.64 7.24
CA MET A 39 -1.53 2.72 7.00
C MET A 39 -1.04 2.12 8.32
N ARG A 40 -0.92 0.80 8.37
CA ARG A 40 -0.63 0.01 9.58
C ARG A 40 -1.73 0.11 10.65
N GLN A 41 -3.00 0.25 10.24
CA GLN A 41 -4.14 0.28 11.16
C GLN A 41 -4.23 -0.98 12.03
N ALA A 42 -3.88 -2.16 11.53
CA ALA A 42 -3.54 -3.32 12.33
C ALA A 42 -2.04 -3.28 12.66
N GLY A 43 -1.66 -3.11 13.91
CA GLY A 43 -0.27 -2.91 14.24
C GLY A 43 0.08 -3.01 15.73
N ARG A 44 1.38 -2.98 16.01
CA ARG A 44 1.97 -3.18 17.36
C ARG A 44 1.47 -2.19 18.42
N TYR A 45 0.90 -1.07 18.05
CA TYR A 45 0.32 -0.11 18.98
C TYR A 45 -0.96 -0.63 19.65
N MET A 46 -1.70 -1.56 19.02
CA MET A 46 -2.88 -2.22 19.60
C MET A 46 -2.49 -3.37 20.52
N LYS A 47 -3.14 -3.44 21.69
CA LYS A 47 -2.92 -4.55 22.64
C LYS A 47 -3.30 -5.89 22.02
N GLU A 48 -4.44 -5.96 21.37
CA GLU A 48 -4.99 -7.18 20.76
C GLU A 48 -4.05 -7.74 19.67
N TYR A 49 -3.47 -6.87 18.86
CA TYR A 49 -2.44 -7.25 17.91
C TYR A 49 -1.20 -7.84 18.63
N ARG A 50 -0.76 -7.21 19.75
CA ARG A 50 0.38 -7.73 20.52
C ARG A 50 0.08 -9.09 21.16
N ASP A 51 -1.14 -9.31 21.60
CA ASP A 51 -1.58 -10.60 22.18
C ASP A 51 -1.52 -11.73 21.11
N VAL A 52 -1.93 -11.46 19.88
CA VAL A 52 -1.77 -12.36 18.74
C VAL A 52 -0.28 -12.55 18.39
N ARG A 53 0.47 -11.45 18.35
CA ARG A 53 1.91 -11.45 18.03
C ARG A 53 2.75 -12.21 19.05
N ALA A 54 2.31 -12.30 20.30
CA ALA A 54 2.95 -13.10 21.35
C ALA A 54 2.88 -14.62 21.08
N LYS A 55 1.85 -15.05 20.35
CA LYS A 55 1.59 -16.47 20.05
C LYS A 55 2.15 -16.90 18.68
N HIS A 56 2.43 -15.95 17.80
CA HIS A 56 2.83 -16.19 16.42
C HIS A 56 4.02 -15.31 16.02
N SER A 57 4.93 -15.84 15.22
CA SER A 57 5.94 -15.03 14.53
C SER A 57 5.25 -14.12 13.49
N PHE A 58 5.95 -13.10 13.00
CA PHE A 58 5.36 -12.17 12.01
C PHE A 58 4.98 -12.90 10.71
N LEU A 59 5.86 -13.75 10.20
CA LEU A 59 5.57 -14.57 9.02
C LEU A 59 4.42 -15.55 9.25
N GLU A 60 4.34 -16.18 10.43
CA GLU A 60 3.22 -17.04 10.75
C GLU A 60 1.89 -16.30 10.75
N MET A 61 1.85 -15.05 11.26
CA MET A 61 0.64 -14.23 11.18
C MET A 61 0.25 -13.95 9.73
N CYS A 62 1.23 -13.64 8.87
CA CYS A 62 0.97 -13.43 7.44
C CYS A 62 0.54 -14.70 6.71
N LYS A 63 1.10 -15.87 7.10
CA LYS A 63 0.87 -17.17 6.44
C LYS A 63 -0.31 -17.97 7.02
N LYS A 64 -0.99 -17.46 8.05
CA LYS A 64 -2.22 -18.04 8.62
C LYS A 64 -3.42 -17.16 8.27
N PRO A 65 -4.25 -17.54 7.29
CA PRO A 65 -5.33 -16.70 6.77
C PRO A 65 -6.30 -16.20 7.85
N GLU A 66 -6.66 -17.05 8.79
CA GLU A 66 -7.59 -16.73 9.88
C GLU A 66 -6.98 -15.65 10.81
N VAL A 67 -5.68 -15.75 11.11
CA VAL A 67 -4.99 -14.79 11.98
C VAL A 67 -4.82 -13.44 11.27
N ALA A 68 -4.47 -13.46 9.99
CA ALA A 68 -4.37 -12.24 9.19
C ALA A 68 -5.74 -11.54 9.06
N SER A 69 -6.81 -12.32 8.88
CA SER A 69 -8.18 -11.80 8.85
C SER A 69 -8.59 -11.21 10.20
N GLU A 70 -8.39 -11.96 11.30
CA GLU A 70 -8.74 -11.52 12.66
C GLU A 70 -8.16 -10.14 12.98
N VAL A 71 -6.85 -9.93 12.77
CA VAL A 71 -6.21 -8.65 13.07
C VAL A 71 -6.68 -7.53 12.13
N THR A 72 -6.99 -7.86 10.87
CA THR A 72 -7.53 -6.90 9.89
C THR A 72 -8.91 -6.40 10.30
N VAL A 73 -9.83 -7.33 10.56
CA VAL A 73 -11.22 -7.04 10.90
C VAL A 73 -11.31 -6.32 12.25
N TYR A 74 -10.56 -6.79 13.25
CA TYR A 74 -10.50 -6.14 14.55
C TYR A 74 -10.09 -4.67 14.43
N ALA A 75 -8.99 -4.39 13.73
CA ALA A 75 -8.49 -3.03 13.57
C ALA A 75 -9.50 -2.13 12.84
N ALA A 76 -10.11 -2.62 11.76
CA ALA A 76 -11.10 -1.87 11.01
C ALA A 76 -12.33 -1.50 11.85
N HIS A 77 -12.83 -2.44 12.65
CA HIS A 77 -13.98 -2.20 13.54
C HIS A 77 -13.60 -1.30 14.72
N ARG A 78 -12.46 -1.55 15.38
CA ARG A 78 -12.00 -0.76 16.54
C ARG A 78 -11.81 0.70 16.22
N LEU A 79 -11.32 1.00 15.03
CA LEU A 79 -11.05 2.37 14.58
C LEU A 79 -12.26 3.00 13.86
N ASN A 80 -13.25 2.21 13.47
CA ASN A 80 -14.41 2.66 12.68
C ASN A 80 -14.01 3.38 11.37
N VAL A 81 -13.03 2.83 10.65
CA VAL A 81 -12.52 3.37 9.39
C VAL A 81 -13.47 3.12 8.21
N ASP A 82 -13.23 3.83 7.09
CA ASP A 82 -14.02 3.72 5.85
C ASP A 82 -13.44 2.74 4.82
N ALA A 83 -12.28 2.16 5.09
CA ALA A 83 -11.72 1.03 4.35
C ALA A 83 -10.82 0.19 5.26
N ALA A 84 -10.82 -1.11 5.06
CA ALA A 84 -9.85 -2.03 5.66
C ALA A 84 -8.70 -2.25 4.68
N ILE A 85 -7.49 -2.50 5.19
CA ILE A 85 -6.37 -3.01 4.40
C ILE A 85 -5.99 -4.39 4.94
N ILE A 86 -5.81 -5.37 4.05
CA ILE A 86 -5.44 -6.72 4.46
C ILE A 86 -4.12 -6.73 5.24
N PHE A 87 -4.04 -7.51 6.30
CA PHE A 87 -2.78 -7.73 7.00
C PHE A 87 -1.90 -8.71 6.23
N ALA A 88 -0.79 -8.22 5.71
CA ALA A 88 0.23 -8.96 4.97
C ALA A 88 1.56 -8.19 5.02
N ASP A 89 2.56 -8.64 4.26
CA ASP A 89 3.81 -7.90 4.04
C ASP A 89 4.12 -7.72 2.56
N ILE A 90 4.76 -6.60 2.22
CA ILE A 90 5.14 -6.28 0.84
C ILE A 90 6.16 -7.25 0.25
N LEU A 91 6.93 -7.96 1.10
CA LEU A 91 8.01 -8.84 0.68
C LEU A 91 7.60 -10.30 0.47
N LEU A 92 6.36 -10.70 0.79
CA LEU A 92 5.95 -12.11 0.63
C LEU A 92 6.13 -12.62 -0.81
N ILE A 93 5.97 -11.75 -1.80
CA ILE A 93 6.15 -12.09 -3.23
C ILE A 93 7.59 -12.44 -3.61
N VAL A 94 8.59 -12.06 -2.80
CA VAL A 94 9.99 -12.36 -3.13
C VAL A 94 10.34 -13.83 -2.91
N GLU A 95 9.60 -14.56 -2.04
CA GLU A 95 9.83 -15.99 -1.82
C GLU A 95 9.59 -16.83 -3.09
N PRO A 96 8.44 -16.72 -3.82
CA PRO A 96 8.28 -17.43 -5.09
C PRO A 96 9.25 -16.94 -6.18
N MET A 97 9.78 -15.71 -6.08
CA MET A 97 10.86 -15.25 -6.95
C MET A 97 12.21 -15.94 -6.68
N GLY A 98 12.28 -16.82 -5.66
CA GLY A 98 13.49 -17.60 -5.32
C GLY A 98 14.42 -16.89 -4.34
N LEU A 99 13.92 -15.90 -3.61
CA LEU A 99 14.69 -15.17 -2.62
C LEU A 99 14.40 -15.67 -1.19
N GLU A 100 15.45 -15.75 -0.38
CA GLU A 100 15.42 -16.30 0.97
C GLU A 100 15.08 -15.19 1.97
N LEU A 101 13.77 -15.02 2.25
CA LEU A 101 13.24 -13.99 3.14
C LEU A 101 13.16 -14.46 4.58
N GLU A 102 13.68 -13.68 5.52
CA GLU A 102 13.55 -13.85 6.96
C GLU A 102 13.09 -12.56 7.65
N PHE A 103 12.36 -12.71 8.74
CA PHE A 103 12.00 -11.61 9.66
C PHE A 103 12.53 -11.95 11.05
N ALA A 104 13.78 -11.60 11.32
CA ALA A 104 14.37 -11.78 12.64
C ALA A 104 13.72 -10.85 13.68
N ARG A 105 13.66 -11.31 14.94
CA ARG A 105 13.09 -10.51 16.04
C ARG A 105 13.91 -9.23 16.23
N GLY A 106 13.28 -8.07 15.98
CA GLY A 106 13.87 -6.74 16.22
C GLY A 106 14.74 -6.18 15.11
N GLU A 107 15.07 -6.96 14.08
CA GLU A 107 16.01 -6.55 13.02
C GLU A 107 15.35 -6.19 11.68
N GLY A 108 14.05 -6.40 11.54
CA GLY A 108 13.34 -6.19 10.27
C GLY A 108 13.55 -7.34 9.26
N PRO A 109 13.19 -7.14 7.99
CA PRO A 109 13.35 -8.16 6.96
C PRO A 109 14.81 -8.29 6.51
N ALA A 110 15.24 -9.53 6.27
CA ALA A 110 16.53 -9.89 5.67
C ALA A 110 16.32 -10.80 4.47
N ILE A 111 17.08 -10.57 3.39
CA ILE A 111 17.16 -11.45 2.21
C ILE A 111 18.58 -11.99 2.15
N HIS A 112 18.75 -13.30 2.35
CA HIS A 112 20.06 -13.95 2.53
C HIS A 112 20.81 -14.20 1.23
N ASN A 113 20.12 -14.19 0.09
CA ASN A 113 20.69 -14.33 -1.25
C ASN A 113 20.45 -13.09 -2.12
N PRO A 114 20.94 -11.90 -1.71
CA PRO A 114 20.65 -10.66 -2.41
C PRO A 114 21.21 -10.63 -3.85
N VAL A 115 20.60 -9.82 -4.70
CA VAL A 115 20.95 -9.64 -6.11
C VAL A 115 21.87 -8.42 -6.25
N ARG A 116 23.08 -8.62 -6.77
CA ARG A 116 24.10 -7.56 -6.89
C ARG A 116 24.81 -7.51 -8.23
N SER A 117 24.46 -8.42 -9.14
CA SER A 117 25.06 -8.54 -10.47
C SER A 117 24.03 -9.07 -11.47
N ALA A 118 24.34 -8.98 -12.78
CA ALA A 118 23.54 -9.59 -13.84
C ALA A 118 23.32 -11.09 -13.62
N GLN A 119 24.39 -11.81 -13.23
CA GLN A 119 24.30 -13.25 -12.93
C GLN A 119 23.31 -13.54 -11.79
N ASP A 120 23.21 -12.66 -10.79
CA ASP A 120 22.24 -12.82 -9.71
C ASP A 120 20.80 -12.56 -10.22
N VAL A 121 20.62 -11.59 -11.14
CA VAL A 121 19.32 -11.32 -11.79
C VAL A 121 18.83 -12.54 -12.56
N ASP A 122 19.72 -13.28 -13.22
CA ASP A 122 19.35 -14.50 -13.94
C ASP A 122 18.77 -15.59 -13.02
N ARG A 123 19.22 -15.63 -11.77
CA ARG A 123 18.72 -16.58 -10.75
C ARG A 123 17.35 -16.22 -10.19
N VAL A 124 16.92 -14.96 -10.31
CA VAL A 124 15.58 -14.53 -9.91
C VAL A 124 14.56 -15.18 -10.81
N ARG A 125 13.65 -15.95 -10.22
CA ARG A 125 12.62 -16.69 -10.95
C ARG A 125 11.56 -15.77 -11.51
N GLU A 126 11.09 -16.09 -12.70
CA GLU A 126 9.84 -15.55 -13.21
C GLU A 126 8.68 -16.21 -12.45
N VAL A 127 7.76 -15.40 -11.93
CA VAL A 127 6.60 -15.91 -11.18
C VAL A 127 5.40 -15.90 -12.12
N GLU A 128 5.16 -17.04 -12.78
CA GLU A 128 3.99 -17.22 -13.67
C GLU A 128 2.74 -17.62 -12.90
N ASP A 129 2.91 -18.38 -11.81
CA ASP A 129 1.86 -18.81 -10.90
C ASP A 129 2.11 -18.23 -9.50
N VAL A 130 1.09 -17.59 -8.95
CA VAL A 130 1.13 -16.95 -7.62
C VAL A 130 0.45 -17.79 -6.54
N SER A 131 0.14 -19.07 -6.80
CA SER A 131 -0.49 -19.99 -5.84
C SER A 131 0.34 -20.22 -4.57
N ALA A 132 1.65 -20.04 -4.63
CA ALA A 132 2.52 -20.05 -3.45
C ALA A 132 2.09 -19.00 -2.39
N LEU A 133 1.26 -18.04 -2.75
CA LEU A 133 0.71 -16.99 -1.89
C LEU A 133 -0.79 -17.18 -1.59
N ASP A 134 -1.36 -18.37 -1.83
CA ASP A 134 -2.78 -18.66 -1.62
C ASP A 134 -3.26 -18.33 -0.20
N TYR A 135 -2.38 -18.39 0.78
CA TYR A 135 -2.69 -17.96 2.15
C TYR A 135 -3.06 -16.47 2.25
N VAL A 136 -2.52 -15.59 1.41
CA VAL A 136 -2.92 -14.17 1.36
C VAL A 136 -4.32 -14.06 0.75
N TYR A 137 -4.58 -14.79 -0.34
CA TYR A 137 -5.87 -14.72 -1.02
C TYR A 137 -6.99 -15.32 -0.16
N GLU A 138 -6.70 -16.38 0.58
CA GLU A 138 -7.66 -16.92 1.54
C GLU A 138 -7.91 -15.94 2.70
N ALA A 139 -6.88 -15.25 3.20
CA ALA A 139 -7.05 -14.18 4.18
C ALA A 139 -7.95 -13.05 3.62
N VAL A 140 -7.79 -12.66 2.36
CA VAL A 140 -8.67 -11.69 1.69
C VAL A 140 -10.13 -12.20 1.65
N ARG A 141 -10.35 -13.46 1.27
CA ARG A 141 -11.71 -14.07 1.22
C ARG A 141 -12.38 -14.10 2.58
N ILE A 142 -11.65 -14.55 3.61
CA ILE A 142 -12.17 -14.60 5.00
C ILE A 142 -12.48 -13.17 5.46
N THR A 143 -11.53 -12.26 5.33
CA THR A 143 -11.70 -10.86 5.72
C THR A 143 -12.92 -10.23 5.05
N ARG A 144 -13.10 -10.45 3.73
CA ARG A 144 -14.25 -9.87 3.01
C ARG A 144 -15.60 -10.36 3.55
N ARG A 145 -15.68 -11.63 3.95
CA ARG A 145 -16.90 -12.19 4.54
C ARG A 145 -17.22 -11.63 5.93
N GLU A 146 -16.20 -11.29 6.70
CA GLU A 146 -16.32 -10.82 8.08
C GLU A 146 -16.49 -9.30 8.20
N LEU A 147 -16.02 -8.53 7.21
CA LEU A 147 -16.23 -7.09 7.18
C LEU A 147 -17.70 -6.74 6.88
N ARG A 148 -18.18 -5.64 7.47
CA ARG A 148 -19.51 -5.09 7.15
C ARG A 148 -19.66 -4.91 5.63
N PRO A 149 -20.87 -5.12 5.05
CA PRO A 149 -21.06 -5.15 3.58
C PRO A 149 -20.50 -3.92 2.84
N GLY A 150 -20.75 -2.71 3.34
CA GLY A 150 -20.31 -1.48 2.71
C GLY A 150 -18.87 -1.03 3.04
N LEU A 151 -18.05 -1.84 3.75
CA LEU A 151 -16.66 -1.49 4.07
C LEU A 151 -15.69 -2.11 3.06
N PRO A 152 -15.07 -1.34 2.14
CA PRO A 152 -14.13 -1.88 1.17
C PRO A 152 -12.88 -2.46 1.83
N LEU A 153 -12.32 -3.51 1.19
CA LEU A 153 -11.05 -4.12 1.54
C LEU A 153 -9.99 -3.74 0.50
N ILE A 154 -8.88 -3.21 0.95
CA ILE A 154 -7.72 -2.83 0.14
C ILE A 154 -6.73 -4.00 0.14
N GLY A 155 -6.39 -4.49 -1.06
CA GLY A 155 -5.22 -5.32 -1.30
C GLY A 155 -3.98 -4.44 -1.51
N PHE A 156 -2.78 -5.01 -1.47
CA PHE A 156 -1.60 -4.19 -1.70
C PHE A 156 -0.37 -5.00 -2.13
N CYS A 157 0.63 -4.27 -2.62
CA CYS A 157 2.00 -4.76 -2.81
C CYS A 157 3.02 -3.65 -2.56
N GLY A 158 4.29 -4.01 -2.45
CA GLY A 158 5.39 -3.05 -2.62
C GLY A 158 5.53 -2.65 -4.08
N ALA A 159 5.99 -1.42 -4.37
CA ALA A 159 6.31 -1.01 -5.72
C ALA A 159 7.59 -1.69 -6.24
N PRO A 160 7.78 -1.76 -7.56
CA PRO A 160 8.95 -2.41 -8.15
C PRO A 160 10.28 -1.91 -7.60
N PHE A 161 10.48 -0.58 -7.48
CA PHE A 161 11.73 -0.03 -6.94
C PHE A 161 11.93 -0.39 -5.47
N THR A 162 10.89 -0.28 -4.65
CA THR A 162 10.98 -0.63 -3.22
C THR A 162 11.35 -2.09 -3.04
N LEU A 163 10.75 -3.03 -3.80
CA LEU A 163 11.11 -4.44 -3.74
C LEU A 163 12.50 -4.72 -4.30
N ALA A 164 12.84 -4.18 -5.47
CA ALA A 164 14.18 -4.32 -6.04
C ALA A 164 15.28 -3.80 -5.08
N SER A 165 14.97 -2.72 -4.34
CA SER A 165 15.89 -2.20 -3.33
C SER A 165 16.08 -3.20 -2.18
N TYR A 166 15.03 -3.82 -1.63
CA TYR A 166 15.17 -4.89 -0.64
C TYR A 166 15.96 -6.08 -1.19
N ILE A 167 15.67 -6.46 -2.43
CA ILE A 167 16.34 -7.57 -3.12
C ILE A 167 17.84 -7.28 -3.30
N CYS A 168 18.20 -6.06 -3.69
CA CYS A 168 19.61 -5.69 -3.89
C CYS A 168 20.36 -5.43 -2.58
N GLU A 169 19.75 -4.73 -1.62
CA GLU A 169 20.42 -4.41 -0.35
C GLU A 169 20.50 -5.63 0.58
N GLY A 170 19.58 -6.59 0.46
CA GLY A 170 19.44 -7.73 1.38
C GLY A 170 18.67 -7.38 2.65
N GLY A 171 18.07 -6.17 2.73
CA GLY A 171 17.36 -5.68 3.90
C GLY A 171 17.11 -4.18 3.83
N GLY A 172 16.90 -3.55 4.99
CA GLY A 172 16.76 -2.11 5.08
C GLY A 172 18.03 -1.35 4.71
N SER A 173 17.90 -0.21 4.01
CA SER A 173 19.04 0.63 3.61
C SER A 173 18.73 2.11 3.79
N LYS A 174 19.77 2.91 4.06
CA LYS A 174 19.69 4.38 4.09
C LYS A 174 20.16 5.02 2.80
N ASN A 175 21.15 4.41 2.15
CA ASN A 175 21.86 5.00 1.01
C ASN A 175 21.65 4.25 -0.30
N TYR A 176 21.05 3.05 -0.26
CA TYR A 176 20.73 2.23 -1.45
C TYR A 176 21.95 1.99 -2.35
N VAL A 177 23.11 1.69 -1.74
CA VAL A 177 24.40 1.60 -2.45
C VAL A 177 24.40 0.49 -3.49
N HIS A 178 23.96 -0.72 -3.11
CA HIS A 178 23.92 -1.85 -4.03
C HIS A 178 22.86 -1.67 -5.12
N THR A 179 21.71 -1.14 -4.76
CA THR A 179 20.61 -0.82 -5.67
C THR A 179 21.06 0.16 -6.74
N LYS A 180 21.57 1.33 -6.32
CA LYS A 180 22.01 2.39 -7.25
C LYS A 180 23.23 1.96 -8.05
N ARG A 181 24.14 1.17 -7.45
CA ARG A 181 25.27 0.63 -8.18
C ARG A 181 24.82 -0.24 -9.35
N LEU A 182 23.93 -1.23 -9.12
CA LEU A 182 23.40 -2.06 -10.20
C LEU A 182 22.69 -1.20 -11.25
N MET A 183 21.85 -0.28 -10.83
CA MET A 183 21.09 0.63 -11.68
C MET A 183 21.99 1.45 -12.61
N TYR A 184 23.11 2.01 -12.09
CA TYR A 184 24.02 2.86 -12.86
C TYR A 184 25.07 2.11 -13.65
N THR A 185 25.47 0.91 -13.22
CA THR A 185 26.58 0.18 -13.90
C THR A 185 26.08 -0.86 -14.88
N ASP A 186 24.84 -1.35 -14.72
CA ASP A 186 24.23 -2.36 -15.59
C ASP A 186 22.73 -2.13 -15.71
N ALA A 187 22.36 -1.14 -16.50
CA ALA A 187 20.96 -0.78 -16.75
C ALA A 187 20.16 -1.94 -17.35
N GLY A 188 20.80 -2.82 -18.14
CA GLY A 188 20.15 -3.99 -18.71
C GLY A 188 19.72 -5.00 -17.65
N ALA A 189 20.63 -5.36 -16.72
CA ALA A 189 20.34 -6.22 -15.59
C ALA A 189 19.30 -5.58 -14.64
N TRP A 190 19.41 -4.27 -14.39
CA TRP A 190 18.44 -3.55 -13.58
C TRP A 190 17.02 -3.64 -14.19
N HIS A 191 16.87 -3.31 -15.46
CA HIS A 191 15.56 -3.38 -16.12
C HIS A 191 15.02 -4.82 -16.20
N ALA A 192 15.87 -5.83 -16.34
CA ALA A 192 15.46 -7.22 -16.27
C ALA A 192 14.90 -7.60 -14.90
N LEU A 193 15.58 -7.20 -13.80
CA LEU A 193 15.08 -7.41 -12.43
C LEU A 193 13.74 -6.70 -12.21
N MET A 194 13.67 -5.42 -12.61
CA MET A 194 12.46 -4.61 -12.45
C MET A 194 11.27 -5.16 -13.23
N SER A 195 11.50 -5.67 -14.45
CA SER A 195 10.45 -6.29 -15.28
C SER A 195 9.94 -7.60 -14.69
N LYS A 196 10.83 -8.48 -14.20
CA LYS A 196 10.42 -9.70 -13.48
C LYS A 196 9.57 -9.35 -12.26
N THR A 197 10.01 -8.35 -11.49
CA THR A 197 9.29 -7.87 -10.30
C THR A 197 7.92 -7.29 -10.69
N ALA A 198 7.84 -6.44 -11.72
CA ALA A 198 6.58 -5.83 -12.16
C ALA A 198 5.54 -6.87 -12.60
N ARG A 199 5.97 -7.89 -13.36
CA ARG A 199 5.06 -8.98 -13.78
C ARG A 199 4.56 -9.80 -12.59
N ALA A 200 5.43 -10.14 -11.65
CA ALA A 200 5.04 -10.85 -10.43
C ALA A 200 4.03 -10.04 -9.61
N LEU A 201 4.27 -8.73 -9.44
CA LEU A 201 3.38 -7.82 -8.72
C LEU A 201 2.00 -7.67 -9.39
N SER A 202 1.97 -7.58 -10.71
CA SER A 202 0.71 -7.49 -11.46
C SER A 202 -0.17 -8.72 -11.21
N ARG A 203 0.42 -9.92 -11.26
CA ARG A 203 -0.30 -11.18 -10.97
C ARG A 203 -0.76 -11.24 -9.51
N TYR A 204 0.11 -10.84 -8.59
CA TYR A 204 -0.17 -10.84 -7.15
C TYR A 204 -1.32 -9.90 -6.77
N LEU A 205 -1.37 -8.68 -7.35
CA LEU A 205 -2.47 -7.74 -7.12
C LEU A 205 -3.79 -8.27 -7.70
N ASN A 206 -3.76 -8.80 -8.92
CA ASN A 206 -4.97 -9.34 -9.55
C ASN A 206 -5.53 -10.53 -8.79
N ALA A 207 -4.70 -11.42 -8.26
CA ALA A 207 -5.15 -12.52 -7.41
C ALA A 207 -5.79 -12.03 -6.09
N GLN A 208 -5.31 -10.92 -5.50
CA GLN A 208 -5.98 -10.29 -4.35
C GLN A 208 -7.34 -9.69 -4.74
N VAL A 209 -7.46 -9.10 -5.93
CA VAL A 209 -8.73 -8.59 -6.47
C VAL A 209 -9.71 -9.74 -6.71
N GLU A 210 -9.28 -10.83 -7.34
CA GLU A 210 -10.08 -12.04 -7.56
C GLU A 210 -10.54 -12.67 -6.24
N ALA A 211 -9.71 -12.59 -5.21
CA ALA A 211 -10.05 -13.05 -3.86
C ALA A 211 -11.06 -12.14 -3.14
N GLY A 212 -11.28 -10.91 -3.61
CA GLY A 212 -12.31 -10.03 -3.09
C GLY A 212 -11.81 -8.69 -2.54
N ALA A 213 -10.63 -8.20 -2.93
CA ALA A 213 -10.21 -6.82 -2.66
C ALA A 213 -10.93 -5.85 -3.63
N GLN A 214 -11.39 -4.69 -3.12
CA GLN A 214 -12.12 -3.68 -3.89
C GLN A 214 -11.23 -2.56 -4.45
N ALA A 215 -10.06 -2.38 -3.89
CA ALA A 215 -9.04 -1.45 -4.34
C ALA A 215 -7.66 -2.04 -4.05
N VAL A 216 -6.62 -1.50 -4.66
CA VAL A 216 -5.25 -1.93 -4.39
C VAL A 216 -4.34 -0.72 -4.13
N GLN A 217 -3.37 -0.88 -3.22
CA GLN A 217 -2.34 0.12 -2.99
C GLN A 217 -0.95 -0.41 -3.33
N ILE A 218 -0.18 0.39 -4.05
CA ILE A 218 1.23 0.15 -4.36
C ILE A 218 2.06 1.03 -3.44
N PHE A 219 2.90 0.40 -2.60
CA PHE A 219 3.76 1.09 -1.64
C PHE A 219 5.16 1.32 -2.21
N ASP A 220 5.45 2.55 -2.66
CA ASP A 220 6.78 2.96 -3.11
C ASP A 220 7.52 3.73 -1.99
N SER A 221 7.73 3.03 -0.89
CA SER A 221 8.23 3.62 0.36
C SER A 221 9.65 4.18 0.25
N TRP A 222 10.45 3.73 -0.72
CA TRP A 222 11.85 4.10 -0.82
C TRP A 222 12.23 4.95 -2.03
N VAL A 223 11.27 5.21 -2.92
CA VAL A 223 11.51 5.91 -4.18
C VAL A 223 11.99 7.36 -4.02
N GLY A 224 11.68 7.98 -2.89
CA GLY A 224 12.19 9.32 -2.56
C GLY A 224 13.72 9.41 -2.41
N ALA A 225 14.45 8.28 -2.49
CA ALA A 225 15.91 8.25 -2.57
C ALA A 225 16.45 8.60 -3.98
N LEU A 226 15.56 8.73 -4.98
CA LEU A 226 15.93 8.98 -6.38
C LEU A 226 15.73 10.43 -6.79
N SER A 227 16.55 10.84 -7.76
CA SER A 227 16.30 12.06 -8.54
C SER A 227 15.10 11.85 -9.48
N PRO A 228 14.46 12.94 -9.98
CA PRO A 228 13.44 12.84 -11.01
C PRO A 228 13.91 12.13 -12.29
N ASP A 229 15.15 12.32 -12.69
CA ASP A 229 15.71 11.69 -13.89
C ASP A 229 15.91 10.20 -13.68
N ASP A 230 16.46 9.78 -12.53
CA ASP A 230 16.58 8.35 -12.17
C ASP A 230 15.21 7.68 -12.11
N TYR A 231 14.22 8.35 -11.51
CA TYR A 231 12.87 7.80 -11.45
C TYR A 231 12.30 7.61 -12.87
N ARG A 232 12.44 8.60 -13.74
CA ARG A 232 11.93 8.54 -15.12
C ARG A 232 12.55 7.39 -15.90
N GLU A 233 13.88 7.24 -15.81
CA GLU A 233 14.61 6.23 -16.57
C GLU A 233 14.42 4.83 -15.99
N PHE A 234 14.65 4.66 -14.70
CA PHE A 234 14.85 3.35 -14.08
C PHE A 234 13.62 2.77 -13.36
N VAL A 235 12.57 3.58 -13.10
CA VAL A 235 11.45 3.17 -12.26
C VAL A 235 10.10 3.32 -12.93
N LEU A 236 9.83 4.49 -13.51
CA LEU A 236 8.54 4.86 -14.07
C LEU A 236 7.97 3.84 -15.06
N PRO A 237 8.75 3.26 -16.02
CA PRO A 237 8.22 2.27 -16.95
C PRO A 237 7.65 1.03 -16.25
N HIS A 238 8.32 0.57 -15.21
CA HIS A 238 7.98 -0.66 -14.48
C HIS A 238 6.78 -0.45 -13.53
N THR A 239 6.73 0.69 -12.83
CA THR A 239 5.57 1.05 -12.00
C THR A 239 4.32 1.25 -12.86
N ARG A 240 4.48 1.88 -14.03
CA ARG A 240 3.41 2.02 -15.03
C ARG A 240 2.92 0.65 -15.54
N GLU A 241 3.83 -0.30 -15.76
CA GLU A 241 3.48 -1.67 -16.14
C GLU A 241 2.60 -2.34 -15.10
N VAL A 242 2.97 -2.27 -13.81
CA VAL A 242 2.14 -2.81 -12.72
C VAL A 242 0.76 -2.19 -12.72
N ILE A 243 0.68 -0.85 -12.74
CA ILE A 243 -0.61 -0.13 -12.64
C ILE A 243 -1.52 -0.46 -13.83
N ARG A 244 -0.99 -0.50 -15.04
CA ARG A 244 -1.76 -0.80 -16.27
C ARG A 244 -2.27 -2.23 -16.33
N ASN A 245 -1.62 -3.16 -15.64
CA ASN A 245 -2.00 -4.57 -15.60
C ASN A 245 -2.93 -4.93 -14.43
N VAL A 246 -3.31 -3.98 -13.58
CA VAL A 246 -4.36 -4.19 -12.58
C VAL A 246 -5.71 -4.35 -13.31
N THR A 247 -6.54 -5.26 -12.81
CA THR A 247 -7.89 -5.51 -13.33
C THR A 247 -8.64 -4.20 -13.58
N PRO A 248 -9.16 -3.97 -14.81
CA PRO A 248 -9.85 -2.73 -15.15
C PRO A 248 -11.03 -2.43 -14.21
N GLY A 249 -11.14 -1.17 -13.78
CA GLY A 249 -12.19 -0.70 -12.87
C GLY A 249 -11.86 -0.82 -11.38
N VAL A 250 -10.75 -1.48 -11.04
CA VAL A 250 -10.24 -1.52 -9.66
C VAL A 250 -9.40 -0.27 -9.39
N PRO A 251 -9.77 0.57 -8.40
CA PRO A 251 -8.96 1.75 -8.06
C PRO A 251 -7.56 1.36 -7.59
N VAL A 252 -6.56 2.06 -8.13
CA VAL A 252 -5.16 1.92 -7.77
C VAL A 252 -4.67 3.15 -7.00
N ILE A 253 -4.19 2.95 -5.78
CA ILE A 253 -3.55 3.98 -4.97
C ILE A 253 -2.04 3.83 -5.15
N HIS A 254 -1.38 4.86 -5.68
CA HIS A 254 0.07 4.93 -5.83
C HIS A 254 0.65 5.82 -4.72
N PHE A 255 1.24 5.22 -3.71
CA PHE A 255 1.80 5.91 -2.53
C PHE A 255 3.32 5.82 -2.49
N GLY A 256 3.98 6.93 -2.16
CA GLY A 256 5.42 6.98 -1.92
C GLY A 256 5.80 7.92 -0.78
N THR A 257 7.00 7.77 -0.23
CA THR A 257 7.58 8.67 0.78
C THR A 257 8.77 9.44 0.24
N GLY A 258 8.92 10.72 0.65
CA GLY A 258 9.98 11.59 0.15
C GLY A 258 9.78 12.03 -1.30
N THR A 259 8.56 11.99 -1.80
CA THR A 259 8.20 12.10 -3.22
C THR A 259 7.85 13.51 -3.70
N ALA A 260 8.12 14.55 -2.90
CA ALA A 260 7.78 15.93 -3.27
C ALA A 260 8.29 16.36 -4.66
N ALA A 261 9.46 15.89 -5.07
CA ALA A 261 10.04 16.15 -6.40
C ALA A 261 9.56 15.18 -7.49
N LEU A 262 8.81 14.13 -7.13
CA LEU A 262 8.42 13.05 -8.03
C LEU A 262 6.91 13.01 -8.33
N LEU A 263 6.11 13.92 -7.76
CA LEU A 263 4.64 13.83 -7.80
C LEU A 263 4.09 13.75 -9.22
N GLU A 264 4.57 14.57 -10.13
CA GLU A 264 4.11 14.58 -11.52
C GLU A 264 4.51 13.28 -12.24
N LEU A 265 5.70 12.75 -11.94
CA LEU A 265 6.17 11.47 -12.50
C LEU A 265 5.39 10.28 -11.92
N MET A 266 5.03 10.32 -10.63
CA MET A 266 4.15 9.31 -10.05
C MET A 266 2.77 9.34 -10.71
N LYS A 267 2.19 10.52 -10.94
CA LYS A 267 0.96 10.65 -11.73
C LYS A 267 1.13 10.15 -13.15
N GLU A 268 2.26 10.42 -13.80
CA GLU A 268 2.59 9.92 -15.14
C GLU A 268 2.70 8.39 -15.18
N ALA A 269 3.25 7.76 -14.13
CA ALA A 269 3.26 6.32 -13.98
C ALA A 269 1.84 5.74 -13.89
N GLY A 270 0.91 6.46 -13.26
CA GLY A 270 -0.50 6.12 -13.17
C GLY A 270 -1.02 6.01 -11.73
N GLY A 271 -2.26 5.58 -11.63
CA GLY A 271 -3.03 5.46 -10.40
C GLY A 271 -4.25 6.39 -10.39
N ASP A 272 -5.33 5.92 -9.80
CA ASP A 272 -6.56 6.70 -9.62
C ASP A 272 -6.41 7.67 -8.45
N VAL A 273 -5.55 7.31 -7.49
CA VAL A 273 -5.26 8.05 -6.27
C VAL A 273 -3.75 8.18 -6.09
N ILE A 274 -3.25 9.41 -5.91
CA ILE A 274 -1.85 9.63 -5.54
C ILE A 274 -1.74 9.85 -4.03
N GLY A 275 -0.99 8.97 -3.38
CA GLY A 275 -0.74 9.06 -1.95
C GLY A 275 0.44 9.97 -1.63
N LEU A 276 0.25 10.88 -0.69
CA LEU A 276 1.22 11.89 -0.25
C LEU A 276 1.78 11.55 1.12
N ASP A 277 3.05 11.82 1.34
CA ASP A 277 3.62 11.85 2.68
C ASP A 277 3.43 13.26 3.32
N TRP A 278 3.78 13.37 4.61
CA TRP A 278 3.56 14.59 5.40
C TRP A 278 4.49 15.77 5.07
N ARG A 279 5.50 15.58 4.20
CA ARG A 279 6.54 16.59 3.89
C ARG A 279 6.09 17.63 2.88
N VAL A 280 4.93 17.44 2.27
CA VAL A 280 4.34 18.41 1.34
C VAL A 280 3.03 18.94 1.88
N ARG A 281 2.66 20.16 1.53
CA ARG A 281 1.31 20.65 1.78
C ARG A 281 0.35 19.99 0.80
N LEU A 282 -0.78 19.50 1.30
CA LEU A 282 -1.75 18.76 0.49
C LEU A 282 -2.35 19.63 -0.63
N ASP A 283 -2.69 20.88 -0.34
CA ASP A 283 -3.23 21.83 -1.33
C ASP A 283 -2.25 22.12 -2.47
N GLU A 284 -0.98 22.37 -2.15
CA GLU A 284 0.08 22.61 -3.14
C GLU A 284 0.35 21.38 -3.99
N ALA A 285 0.49 20.21 -3.35
CA ALA A 285 0.67 18.95 -4.06
C ALA A 285 -0.51 18.64 -4.99
N TRP A 286 -1.74 18.82 -4.50
CA TRP A 286 -2.93 18.58 -5.32
C TRP A 286 -3.07 19.55 -6.48
N ALA A 287 -2.68 20.82 -6.30
CA ALA A 287 -2.63 21.79 -7.39
C ALA A 287 -1.67 21.36 -8.50
N ARG A 288 -0.49 20.84 -8.16
CA ARG A 288 0.49 20.28 -9.11
C ARG A 288 -0.04 19.02 -9.82
N LEU A 289 -0.67 18.14 -9.08
CA LEU A 289 -1.24 16.90 -9.60
C LEU A 289 -2.49 17.13 -10.47
N GLY A 290 -3.26 18.18 -10.20
CA GLY A 290 -4.43 18.56 -10.97
C GLY A 290 -5.59 17.56 -10.80
N ASP A 291 -6.05 16.95 -11.90
CA ASP A 291 -7.25 16.13 -11.93
C ASP A 291 -6.94 14.66 -11.59
N VAL A 292 -6.76 14.37 -10.29
CA VAL A 292 -6.58 13.04 -9.72
C VAL A 292 -7.08 13.04 -8.27
N ALA A 293 -7.48 11.90 -7.73
CA ALA A 293 -7.76 11.78 -6.30
C ALA A 293 -6.45 11.79 -5.49
N VAL A 294 -6.51 12.27 -4.25
CA VAL A 294 -5.33 12.38 -3.38
C VAL A 294 -5.59 11.71 -2.04
N GLN A 295 -4.63 10.92 -1.59
CA GLN A 295 -4.65 10.30 -0.27
C GLN A 295 -3.57 10.91 0.62
N GLY A 296 -3.90 11.19 1.87
CA GLY A 296 -2.94 11.65 2.88
C GLY A 296 -3.47 12.84 3.67
N ASN A 297 -2.60 13.57 4.33
CA ASN A 297 -1.18 13.29 4.54
C ASN A 297 -0.77 13.71 5.97
N PHE A 298 -1.53 13.23 6.93
CA PHE A 298 -1.31 13.55 8.34
C PHE A 298 0.03 13.00 8.83
N ASP A 299 0.81 13.80 9.56
CA ASP A 299 2.05 13.34 10.19
C ASP A 299 1.74 12.38 11.34
N SER A 300 2.13 11.12 11.19
CA SER A 300 1.89 10.07 12.20
C SER A 300 2.52 10.37 13.57
N VAL A 301 3.55 11.20 13.64
CA VAL A 301 4.18 11.62 14.91
C VAL A 301 3.25 12.51 15.73
N ALA A 302 2.34 13.24 15.09
CA ALA A 302 1.35 14.04 15.81
C ALA A 302 0.39 13.20 16.69
N LEU A 303 0.26 11.91 16.41
CA LEU A 303 -0.51 10.96 17.24
C LEU A 303 0.11 10.71 18.64
N PHE A 304 1.34 11.13 18.88
CA PHE A 304 1.97 11.08 20.21
C PHE A 304 1.61 12.27 21.11
N THR A 305 0.83 13.20 20.60
CA THR A 305 0.38 14.38 21.34
C THR A 305 -0.95 14.12 22.07
N ASN A 306 -1.67 15.16 22.45
CA ASN A 306 -3.00 15.03 23.04
C ASN A 306 -4.11 15.10 21.97
N PRO A 307 -5.35 14.67 22.27
CA PRO A 307 -6.46 14.67 21.32
C PRO A 307 -6.79 16.03 20.71
N GLU A 308 -6.60 17.13 21.43
CA GLU A 308 -6.86 18.49 20.94
C GLU A 308 -5.88 18.85 19.82
N VAL A 309 -4.60 18.53 19.96
CA VAL A 309 -3.57 18.74 18.94
C VAL A 309 -3.85 17.84 17.75
N VAL A 310 -4.18 16.55 17.98
CA VAL A 310 -4.56 15.61 16.90
C VAL A 310 -5.72 16.18 16.10
N ARG A 311 -6.78 16.65 16.77
CA ARG A 311 -7.95 17.26 16.11
C ARG A 311 -7.60 18.53 15.34
N ALA A 312 -6.77 19.41 15.92
CA ALA A 312 -6.35 20.63 15.25
C ALA A 312 -5.53 20.34 13.99
N ARG A 313 -4.63 19.37 14.02
CA ARG A 313 -3.84 18.93 12.88
C ARG A 313 -4.68 18.23 11.80
N ALA A 314 -5.66 17.41 12.20
CA ALA A 314 -6.61 16.81 11.27
C ALA A 314 -7.41 17.90 10.53
N ARG A 315 -7.88 18.93 11.25
CA ARG A 315 -8.56 20.09 10.65
C ARG A 315 -7.69 20.78 9.61
N GLN A 316 -6.41 21.03 9.90
CA GLN A 316 -5.50 21.65 8.94
C GLN A 316 -5.40 20.88 7.63
N VAL A 317 -5.31 19.54 7.67
CA VAL A 317 -5.29 18.71 6.47
C VAL A 317 -6.61 18.79 5.71
N LEU A 318 -7.74 18.74 6.43
CA LEU A 318 -9.08 18.87 5.81
C LEU A 318 -9.31 20.25 5.20
N GLU A 319 -8.83 21.33 5.82
CA GLU A 319 -8.87 22.69 5.30
C GLU A 319 -8.05 22.83 4.02
N GLN A 320 -6.87 22.21 3.94
CA GLN A 320 -6.08 22.15 2.71
C GLN A 320 -6.80 21.39 1.59
N ALA A 321 -7.53 20.34 1.91
CA ALA A 321 -8.36 19.63 0.95
C ALA A 321 -9.59 20.47 0.50
N ALA A 322 -10.00 21.46 1.28
CA ALA A 322 -11.09 22.41 1.01
C ALA A 322 -12.42 21.72 0.62
N GLY A 323 -12.71 20.55 1.15
CA GLY A 323 -13.90 19.76 0.80
C GLY A 323 -13.94 19.27 -0.65
N ARG A 324 -12.83 19.34 -1.39
CA ARG A 324 -12.73 18.86 -2.77
C ARG A 324 -13.03 17.36 -2.84
N PRO A 325 -13.91 16.89 -3.76
CA PRO A 325 -14.13 15.46 -3.98
C PRO A 325 -12.83 14.75 -4.41
N GLY A 326 -12.61 13.54 -3.89
CA GLY A 326 -11.39 12.77 -4.18
C GLY A 326 -10.30 12.86 -3.11
N HIS A 327 -10.57 13.48 -1.94
CA HIS A 327 -9.69 13.38 -0.79
C HIS A 327 -10.00 12.10 0.00
N ILE A 328 -8.96 11.29 0.22
CA ILE A 328 -8.96 10.17 1.16
C ILE A 328 -8.02 10.53 2.31
N PHE A 329 -8.54 10.69 3.51
CA PHE A 329 -7.69 11.01 4.66
C PHE A 329 -6.87 9.78 5.06
N ASN A 330 -5.58 9.96 5.21
CA ASN A 330 -4.65 8.95 5.70
C ASN A 330 -3.44 9.62 6.39
N LEU A 331 -2.60 8.82 7.00
CA LEU A 331 -1.30 9.28 7.46
C LEU A 331 -0.33 9.41 6.27
N GLY A 332 0.68 10.26 6.42
CA GLY A 332 1.81 10.34 5.48
C GLY A 332 2.83 9.19 5.67
N HIS A 333 2.66 8.36 6.68
CA HIS A 333 3.42 7.13 6.96
C HIS A 333 2.57 6.20 7.83
N GLY A 334 3.00 4.96 8.04
CA GLY A 334 2.28 4.02 8.92
C GLY A 334 2.27 4.45 10.39
N ILE A 335 1.25 4.00 11.14
CA ILE A 335 1.18 4.17 12.60
C ILE A 335 2.43 3.57 13.25
N LEU A 336 3.00 4.28 14.20
CA LEU A 336 4.19 3.88 14.95
C LEU A 336 3.82 2.96 16.13
N PRO A 337 4.72 2.05 16.54
CA PRO A 337 4.40 1.01 17.54
C PRO A 337 3.93 1.51 18.91
N GLU A 338 4.41 2.66 19.37
CA GLU A 338 4.11 3.23 20.67
C GLU A 338 2.98 4.27 20.65
N THR A 339 2.29 4.40 19.52
CA THR A 339 1.18 5.35 19.36
C THR A 339 0.02 5.01 20.33
N PRO A 340 -0.52 5.97 21.10
CA PRO A 340 -1.72 5.73 21.89
C PRO A 340 -2.93 5.40 21.01
N VAL A 341 -3.61 4.28 21.28
CA VAL A 341 -4.77 3.82 20.48
C VAL A 341 -5.89 4.85 20.50
N GLU A 342 -6.10 5.50 21.65
CA GLU A 342 -7.13 6.51 21.86
C GLU A 342 -6.92 7.72 20.95
N ASN A 343 -5.69 8.10 20.66
CA ASN A 343 -5.38 9.20 19.74
C ASN A 343 -5.65 8.82 18.28
N VAL A 344 -5.48 7.53 17.94
CA VAL A 344 -5.86 7.03 16.60
C VAL A 344 -7.38 7.02 16.42
N VAL A 345 -8.13 6.59 17.44
CA VAL A 345 -9.59 6.67 17.45
C VAL A 345 -10.05 8.12 17.36
N ALA A 346 -9.50 9.00 18.20
CA ALA A 346 -9.83 10.43 18.18
C ALA A 346 -9.53 11.09 16.81
N LEU A 347 -8.47 10.65 16.10
CA LEU A 347 -8.20 11.12 14.75
C LEU A 347 -9.33 10.74 13.79
N VAL A 348 -9.74 9.48 13.77
CA VAL A 348 -10.80 9.00 12.87
C VAL A 348 -12.13 9.72 13.16
N GLU A 349 -12.51 9.82 14.44
CA GLU A 349 -13.70 10.56 14.87
C GLU A 349 -13.64 12.04 14.45
N ALA A 350 -12.49 12.67 14.63
CA ALA A 350 -12.30 14.07 14.23
C ALA A 350 -12.45 14.26 12.72
N VAL A 351 -11.88 13.34 11.91
CA VAL A 351 -12.02 13.40 10.45
C VAL A 351 -13.49 13.29 10.04
N HIS A 352 -14.22 12.30 10.55
CA HIS A 352 -15.65 12.12 10.26
C HIS A 352 -16.48 13.34 10.64
N GLU A 353 -16.27 13.87 11.86
CA GLU A 353 -17.03 15.00 12.37
C GLU A 353 -16.74 16.29 11.60
N LEU A 354 -15.44 16.61 11.39
CA LEU A 354 -15.02 17.87 10.77
C LEU A 354 -15.30 17.93 9.27
N SER A 355 -15.41 16.78 8.60
CA SER A 355 -15.63 16.72 7.15
C SER A 355 -17.07 16.37 6.75
N ARG A 356 -17.99 16.20 7.71
CA ARG A 356 -19.40 15.90 7.43
C ARG A 356 -20.02 16.98 6.58
N ARG A 357 -20.58 16.58 5.44
CA ARG A 357 -21.34 17.47 4.56
C ARG A 357 -22.78 17.56 5.05
N ARG A 358 -23.30 18.78 5.10
CA ARG A 358 -24.70 19.05 5.42
C ARG A 358 -25.59 18.87 4.21
#